data_53caff36a91932b1a3bebd4d7d0a96a1
#
_entry.id   53caff36a91932b1a3bebd4d7d0a96a1
#
_cell.length_a   1.000
_cell.length_b   1.000
_cell.length_c   1.000
_cell.angle_alpha   90.00
_cell.angle_beta   90.00
_cell.angle_gamma   90.00
#
_symmetry.space_group_name_H-M   'P 1'
#
loop_
_entity.id
_entity.type
_entity.pdbx_description
1 polymer ?
#
loop_
_entity_poly.entity_id
_entity_poly.type
_entity_poly.pdbx_seq_one_letter_code
_entity_poly.pdbx_strand_id
1 'polypeptide(L)'
;HQDEAVVDILTGANVIVTEVDPIRAAEALFDGFAVMSMTEAAARGDFFITVTGCRDVVGREHFAAMKPGAIMANAGHFDVEINKEHLAELAVSRRTVRKNIEEYVLGDGKKLYLLAEGRLVNLAAGDGHPTEIMDLSFALQVLAVLHILENHGRMEKKVYTVPYDLDRRVAALKLKAMGVTIDELSGAQADYLCQA
;
A
#
# COMPACT_ATOMS: atom_id res chain seq x y z
N HIS A 1 -4.35 -2.69 -0.71
CA HIS A 1 -4.29 -2.40 0.73
C HIS A 1 -5.16 -3.35 1.57
N GLN A 2 -6.36 -3.75 1.12
CA GLN A 2 -7.21 -4.72 1.83
C GLN A 2 -6.57 -6.12 1.89
N ASP A 3 -5.88 -6.54 0.84
CA ASP A 3 -5.28 -7.87 0.75
C ASP A 3 -4.11 -8.07 1.73
N GLU A 4 -3.31 -7.04 2.00
CA GLU A 4 -2.22 -7.09 2.97
C GLU A 4 -2.75 -7.23 4.41
N ALA A 5 -3.79 -6.49 4.75
CA ALA A 5 -4.44 -6.59 6.06
C ALA A 5 -5.11 -7.96 6.29
N VAL A 6 -5.65 -8.58 5.24
CA VAL A 6 -6.20 -9.95 5.30
C VAL A 6 -5.09 -10.98 5.59
N VAL A 7 -3.92 -10.84 4.98
CA VAL A 7 -2.77 -11.71 5.26
C VAL A 7 -2.32 -11.56 6.73
N ASP A 8 -2.28 -10.35 7.26
CA ASP A 8 -1.92 -10.08 8.65
C ASP A 8 -2.90 -10.71 9.64
N ILE A 9 -4.20 -10.66 9.37
CA ILE A 9 -5.23 -11.36 10.18
C ILE A 9 -5.02 -12.88 10.13
N LEU A 10 -4.76 -13.44 8.96
CA LEU A 10 -4.53 -14.87 8.77
C LEU A 10 -3.26 -15.36 9.50
N THR A 11 -2.28 -14.48 9.71
CA THR A 11 -1.06 -14.77 10.50
C THR A 11 -1.22 -14.53 12.00
N GLY A 12 -2.39 -14.05 12.46
CA GLY A 12 -2.71 -13.81 13.87
C GLY A 12 -2.34 -12.42 14.37
N ALA A 13 -2.05 -11.45 13.50
CA ALA A 13 -1.81 -10.06 13.88
C ALA A 13 -3.13 -9.36 14.26
N ASN A 14 -3.07 -8.46 15.26
CA ASN A 14 -4.14 -7.52 15.55
C ASN A 14 -3.93 -6.25 14.75
N VAL A 15 -4.65 -6.09 13.66
CA VAL A 15 -4.52 -4.94 12.77
C VAL A 15 -5.33 -3.75 13.29
N ILE A 16 -4.67 -2.59 13.36
CA ILE A 16 -5.28 -1.29 13.68
C ILE A 16 -5.12 -0.41 12.45
N VAL A 17 -6.21 0.16 11.98
CA VAL A 17 -6.23 1.12 10.88
C VAL A 17 -6.35 2.54 11.44
N THR A 18 -5.51 3.44 10.93
CA THR A 18 -5.62 4.89 11.19
C THR A 18 -5.92 5.59 9.88
N GLU A 19 -6.99 6.37 9.82
CA GLU A 19 -7.47 6.99 8.60
C GLU A 19 -8.07 8.37 8.88
N VAL A 20 -7.96 9.29 7.92
CA VAL A 20 -8.52 10.65 7.99
C VAL A 20 -9.80 10.79 7.17
N ASP A 21 -10.01 9.94 6.17
CA ASP A 21 -11.23 9.89 5.37
C ASP A 21 -12.30 9.05 6.11
N PRO A 22 -13.44 9.65 6.50
CA PRO A 22 -14.48 8.94 7.25
C PRO A 22 -15.11 7.79 6.45
N ILE A 23 -15.13 7.83 5.12
CA ILE A 23 -15.66 6.75 4.29
C ILE A 23 -14.73 5.54 4.38
N ARG A 24 -13.43 5.74 4.17
CA ARG A 24 -12.42 4.68 4.27
C ARG A 24 -12.29 4.13 5.68
N ALA A 25 -12.41 4.98 6.69
CA ALA A 25 -12.43 4.56 8.08
C ALA A 25 -13.64 3.66 8.39
N ALA A 26 -14.83 3.98 7.84
CA ALA A 26 -16.01 3.14 7.96
C ALA A 26 -15.86 1.81 7.19
N GLU A 27 -15.30 1.82 6.00
CA GLU A 27 -14.98 0.60 5.24
C GLU A 27 -14.09 -0.33 6.06
N ALA A 28 -12.97 0.19 6.60
CA ALA A 28 -12.07 -0.60 7.43
C ALA A 28 -12.76 -1.18 8.68
N LEU A 29 -13.67 -0.39 9.31
CA LEU A 29 -14.44 -0.86 10.46
C LEU A 29 -15.40 -1.99 10.08
N PHE A 30 -16.08 -1.89 8.94
CA PHE A 30 -16.99 -2.94 8.44
C PHE A 30 -16.24 -4.19 7.96
N ASP A 31 -14.99 -4.04 7.53
CA ASP A 31 -14.09 -5.17 7.23
C ASP A 31 -13.58 -5.87 8.51
N GLY A 32 -13.92 -5.36 9.69
CA GLY A 32 -13.62 -5.97 10.98
C GLY A 32 -12.34 -5.48 11.65
N PHE A 33 -11.71 -4.42 11.13
CA PHE A 33 -10.51 -3.84 11.74
C PHE A 33 -10.85 -2.90 12.91
N ALA A 34 -9.93 -2.79 13.86
CA ALA A 34 -9.98 -1.72 14.85
C ALA A 34 -9.57 -0.41 14.17
N VAL A 35 -10.41 0.62 14.29
CA VAL A 35 -10.12 1.97 13.75
C VAL A 35 -9.95 2.94 14.90
N MET A 36 -8.87 3.72 14.91
CA MET A 36 -8.60 4.72 15.94
C MET A 36 -7.66 5.81 15.43
N SER A 37 -7.45 6.87 16.24
CA SER A 37 -6.49 7.91 15.93
C SER A 37 -5.05 7.38 15.93
N MET A 38 -4.14 8.03 15.15
CA MET A 38 -2.72 7.65 15.16
C MET A 38 -2.10 7.82 16.56
N THR A 39 -2.54 8.79 17.34
CA THR A 39 -2.07 9.02 18.73
C THR A 39 -2.41 7.81 19.63
N GLU A 40 -3.61 7.26 19.51
CA GLU A 40 -4.01 6.06 20.26
C GLU A 40 -3.30 4.81 19.76
N ALA A 41 -3.18 4.67 18.42
CA ALA A 41 -2.50 3.55 17.79
C ALA A 41 -1.01 3.51 18.15
N ALA A 42 -0.35 4.67 18.26
CA ALA A 42 1.07 4.77 18.62
C ALA A 42 1.40 4.08 19.95
N ALA A 43 0.51 4.20 20.95
CA ALA A 43 0.70 3.57 22.25
C ALA A 43 0.45 2.05 22.25
N ARG A 44 -0.21 1.51 21.23
CA ARG A 44 -0.69 0.13 21.15
C ARG A 44 0.08 -0.73 20.14
N GLY A 45 0.54 -0.11 19.04
CA GLY A 45 1.21 -0.79 17.96
C GLY A 45 2.60 -1.31 18.33
N ASP A 46 2.97 -2.41 17.74
CA ASP A 46 4.32 -2.99 17.78
C ASP A 46 5.01 -2.82 16.42
N PHE A 47 4.21 -2.78 15.35
CA PHE A 47 4.66 -2.58 13.98
C PHE A 47 3.80 -1.49 13.30
N PHE A 48 4.45 -0.55 12.63
CA PHE A 48 3.79 0.58 11.95
C PHE A 48 4.15 0.57 10.48
N ILE A 49 3.13 0.54 9.61
CA ILE A 49 3.31 0.62 8.17
C ILE A 49 2.55 1.85 7.67
N THR A 50 3.26 2.82 7.11
CA THR A 50 2.63 4.00 6.51
C THR A 50 2.43 3.80 5.00
N VAL A 51 1.23 4.11 4.50
CA VAL A 51 0.80 3.83 3.11
C VAL A 51 -0.02 4.99 2.51
N THR A 52 0.12 6.20 3.05
CA THR A 52 -0.80 7.30 2.77
C THR A 52 -0.40 8.17 1.58
N GLY A 53 0.88 8.21 1.23
CA GLY A 53 1.43 9.16 0.27
C GLY A 53 1.48 10.61 0.79
N CYS A 54 1.12 10.85 2.07
CA CYS A 54 1.15 12.15 2.72
C CYS A 54 2.45 12.32 3.51
N ARG A 55 2.79 13.56 3.90
CA ARG A 55 3.97 13.80 4.73
C ARG A 55 3.60 13.84 6.21
N ASP A 56 4.59 13.56 7.07
CA ASP A 56 4.53 13.73 8.53
C ASP A 56 3.38 12.97 9.20
N VAL A 57 3.05 11.78 8.68
CA VAL A 57 2.00 10.91 9.22
C VAL A 57 2.40 10.40 10.60
N VAL A 58 3.68 10.09 10.78
CA VAL A 58 4.26 9.70 12.08
C VAL A 58 5.27 10.76 12.51
N GLY A 59 4.95 11.47 13.59
CA GLY A 59 5.72 12.59 14.12
C GLY A 59 6.17 12.40 15.57
N ARG A 60 6.64 13.49 16.17
CA ARG A 60 7.25 13.56 17.50
C ARG A 60 6.40 12.93 18.59
N GLU A 61 5.13 13.29 18.67
CA GLU A 61 4.18 12.81 19.67
C GLU A 61 3.97 11.29 19.56
N HIS A 62 3.94 10.77 18.34
CA HIS A 62 3.78 9.35 18.07
C HIS A 62 5.00 8.55 18.52
N PHE A 63 6.22 9.01 18.19
CA PHE A 63 7.47 8.36 18.64
C PHE A 63 7.57 8.34 20.18
N ALA A 64 7.15 9.43 20.83
CA ALA A 64 7.14 9.50 22.30
C ALA A 64 6.16 8.48 22.91
N ALA A 65 5.01 8.25 22.27
CA ALA A 65 3.98 7.32 22.73
C ALA A 65 4.25 5.85 22.39
N MET A 66 5.06 5.56 21.34
CA MET A 66 5.36 4.18 20.92
C MET A 66 5.97 3.34 22.00
N LYS A 67 5.71 2.03 21.94
CA LYS A 67 6.33 1.03 22.81
C LYS A 67 7.83 0.90 22.54
N PRO A 68 8.62 0.52 23.55
CA PRO A 68 10.00 0.09 23.31
C PRO A 68 10.04 -1.08 22.34
N GLY A 69 10.90 -1.01 21.34
CA GLY A 69 11.05 -2.04 20.32
C GLY A 69 10.12 -1.88 19.10
N ALA A 70 9.29 -0.85 19.05
CA ALA A 70 8.40 -0.61 17.92
C ALA A 70 9.20 -0.46 16.61
N ILE A 71 8.67 -1.07 15.54
CA ILE A 71 9.27 -1.10 14.21
C ILE A 71 8.42 -0.27 13.26
N MET A 72 9.06 0.57 12.47
CA MET A 72 8.40 1.45 11.50
C MET A 72 8.87 1.13 10.09
N ALA A 73 7.94 1.06 9.15
CA ALA A 73 8.17 0.89 7.73
C ALA A 73 7.32 1.86 6.92
N ASN A 74 7.86 2.39 5.85
CA ASN A 74 7.10 3.18 4.88
C ASN A 74 6.87 2.34 3.62
N ALA A 75 5.62 2.21 3.20
CA ALA A 75 5.21 1.65 1.92
C ALA A 75 4.53 2.72 1.02
N GLY A 76 4.59 3.99 1.41
CA GLY A 76 4.23 5.11 0.56
C GLY A 76 5.34 5.47 -0.41
N HIS A 77 5.01 6.28 -1.43
CA HIS A 77 5.91 6.52 -2.57
C HIS A 77 7.20 7.27 -2.19
N PHE A 78 7.11 8.25 -1.30
CA PHE A 78 8.25 9.06 -0.86
C PHE A 78 8.57 8.80 0.61
N ASP A 79 9.80 9.05 1.00
CA ASP A 79 10.34 8.87 2.36
C ASP A 79 9.99 10.04 3.32
N VAL A 80 8.77 10.55 3.22
CA VAL A 80 8.29 11.74 3.95
C VAL A 80 7.19 11.43 4.98
N GLU A 81 6.64 10.23 4.98
CA GLU A 81 5.53 9.86 5.85
C GLU A 81 5.97 9.72 7.31
N ILE A 82 7.15 9.16 7.54
CA ILE A 82 7.78 9.06 8.87
C ILE A 82 8.76 10.23 9.00
N ASN A 83 8.47 11.15 9.91
CA ASN A 83 9.30 12.35 10.10
C ASN A 83 10.65 12.00 10.75
N LYS A 84 11.66 11.84 9.92
CA LYS A 84 13.02 11.45 10.35
C LYS A 84 13.74 12.56 11.13
N GLU A 85 13.41 13.83 10.88
CA GLU A 85 13.96 14.97 11.62
C GLU A 85 13.50 14.93 13.07
N HIS A 86 12.20 14.80 13.31
CA HIS A 86 11.64 14.64 14.65
C HIS A 86 12.19 13.40 15.37
N LEU A 87 12.37 12.29 14.64
CA LEU A 87 12.93 11.07 15.22
C LEU A 87 14.40 11.27 15.62
N ALA A 88 15.19 11.95 14.78
CA ALA A 88 16.60 12.27 15.06
C ALA A 88 16.75 13.24 16.22
N GLU A 89 15.87 14.24 16.36
CA GLU A 89 15.86 15.18 17.49
C GLU A 89 15.54 14.52 18.84
N LEU A 90 14.69 13.50 18.86
CA LEU A 90 14.36 12.74 20.06
C LEU A 90 15.44 11.71 20.43
N ALA A 91 16.25 11.28 19.45
CA ALA A 91 17.24 10.24 19.64
C ALA A 91 18.55 10.79 20.23
N VAL A 92 19.07 10.13 21.24
CA VAL A 92 20.41 10.36 21.80
C VAL A 92 21.48 9.57 21.06
N SER A 93 21.10 8.50 20.36
CA SER A 93 21.99 7.76 19.47
C SER A 93 21.22 7.06 18.35
N ARG A 94 21.92 6.86 17.21
CA ARG A 94 21.44 6.14 16.04
C ARG A 94 22.52 5.19 15.56
N ARG A 95 22.15 3.96 15.19
CA ARG A 95 23.09 3.00 14.57
C ARG A 95 22.36 2.05 13.63
N THR A 96 23.04 1.58 12.62
CA THR A 96 22.57 0.47 11.78
C THR A 96 22.81 -0.85 12.51
N VAL A 97 21.75 -1.59 12.81
CA VAL A 97 21.82 -2.89 13.50
C VAL A 97 21.86 -4.07 12.54
N ARG A 98 21.25 -3.90 11.36
CA ARG A 98 21.31 -4.83 10.21
C ARG A 98 21.18 -4.03 8.92
N LYS A 99 21.50 -4.64 7.78
CA LYS A 99 21.21 -4.04 6.47
C LYS A 99 19.74 -3.59 6.44
N ASN A 100 19.51 -2.33 6.08
CA ASN A 100 18.18 -1.68 6.00
C ASN A 100 17.41 -1.59 7.33
N ILE A 101 18.06 -1.72 8.50
CA ILE A 101 17.43 -1.55 9.82
C ILE A 101 18.27 -0.62 10.67
N GLU A 102 17.70 0.51 11.05
CA GLU A 102 18.30 1.49 11.93
C GLU A 102 17.62 1.47 13.30
N GLU A 103 18.42 1.46 14.34
CA GLU A 103 18.00 1.61 15.74
C GLU A 103 18.20 3.07 16.15
N TYR A 104 17.17 3.67 16.71
CA TYR A 104 17.17 4.97 17.36
C TYR A 104 16.95 4.76 18.85
N VAL A 105 17.86 5.25 19.68
CA VAL A 105 17.69 5.24 21.15
C VAL A 105 17.23 6.61 21.56
N LEU A 106 16.05 6.74 22.14
CA LEU A 106 15.48 8.00 22.59
C LEU A 106 16.05 8.43 23.94
N GLY A 107 15.81 9.69 24.34
CA GLY A 107 16.34 10.26 25.58
C GLY A 107 15.90 9.53 26.86
N ASP A 108 14.79 8.81 26.85
CA ASP A 108 14.29 7.94 27.94
C ASP A 108 14.87 6.51 27.90
N GLY A 109 15.76 6.21 26.96
CA GLY A 109 16.35 4.89 26.76
C GLY A 109 15.53 3.93 25.89
N LYS A 110 14.36 4.33 25.46
CA LYS A 110 13.49 3.55 24.56
C LYS A 110 14.16 3.40 23.19
N LYS A 111 14.04 2.21 22.62
CA LYS A 111 14.55 1.89 21.28
C LYS A 111 13.42 1.81 20.29
N LEU A 112 13.56 2.48 19.15
CA LEU A 112 12.70 2.39 18.00
C LEU A 112 13.49 1.96 16.78
N TYR A 113 12.86 1.24 15.85
CA TYR A 113 13.51 0.73 14.65
C TYR A 113 12.84 1.30 13.40
N LEU A 114 13.67 1.77 12.46
CA LEU A 114 13.22 2.27 11.16
C LEU A 114 13.76 1.38 10.06
N LEU A 115 12.87 0.84 9.24
CA LEU A 115 13.23 0.03 8.07
C LEU A 115 13.54 0.91 6.86
N ALA A 116 14.54 0.53 6.08
CA ALA A 116 14.92 1.12 4.80
C ALA A 116 15.11 2.66 4.85
N GLU A 117 15.48 3.21 6.01
CA GLU A 117 15.63 4.67 6.22
C GLU A 117 14.33 5.45 5.92
N GLY A 118 13.16 4.82 6.08
CA GLY A 118 11.86 5.40 5.74
C GLY A 118 11.54 5.46 4.25
N ARG A 119 12.41 4.91 3.37
CA ARG A 119 12.13 4.76 1.94
C ARG A 119 11.10 3.67 1.70
N LEU A 120 10.54 3.62 0.49
CA LEU A 120 9.59 2.59 0.06
C LEU A 120 10.16 1.18 0.30
N VAL A 121 9.68 0.53 1.37
CA VAL A 121 10.31 -0.65 1.98
C VAL A 121 10.37 -1.86 1.04
N ASN A 122 9.33 -2.07 0.24
CA ASN A 122 9.25 -3.19 -0.70
C ASN A 122 10.30 -3.09 -1.84
N LEU A 123 10.75 -1.89 -2.18
CA LEU A 123 11.81 -1.68 -3.18
C LEU A 123 13.19 -1.55 -2.54
N ALA A 124 13.30 -0.91 -1.37
CA ALA A 124 14.59 -0.64 -0.75
C ALA A 124 15.11 -1.81 0.10
N ALA A 125 14.22 -2.63 0.65
CA ALA A 125 14.56 -3.71 1.57
C ALA A 125 13.87 -5.05 1.25
N GLY A 126 13.03 -5.12 0.20
CA GLY A 126 12.38 -6.31 -0.31
C GLY A 126 12.75 -6.60 -1.77
N ASP A 127 12.17 -7.64 -2.31
CA ASP A 127 12.38 -8.08 -3.70
C ASP A 127 11.42 -7.42 -4.70
N GLY A 128 10.59 -6.48 -4.23
CA GLY A 128 9.55 -5.84 -5.04
C GLY A 128 8.29 -6.68 -5.18
N HIS A 129 7.51 -6.41 -6.23
CA HIS A 129 6.27 -7.15 -6.50
C HIS A 129 6.57 -8.46 -7.23
N PRO A 130 5.79 -9.53 -6.99
CA PRO A 130 5.88 -10.76 -7.76
C PRO A 130 5.73 -10.52 -9.27
N THR A 131 6.51 -11.25 -10.06
CA THR A 131 6.51 -11.14 -11.52
C THR A 131 5.13 -11.36 -12.11
N GLU A 132 4.34 -12.25 -11.52
CA GLU A 132 2.98 -12.60 -11.96
C GLU A 132 2.00 -11.42 -11.87
N ILE A 133 2.20 -10.52 -10.90
CA ILE A 133 1.38 -9.30 -10.73
C ILE A 133 1.88 -8.21 -11.68
N MET A 134 3.20 -8.05 -11.79
CA MET A 134 3.81 -7.04 -12.67
C MET A 134 3.55 -7.34 -14.15
N ASP A 135 3.42 -8.60 -14.53
CA ASP A 135 3.06 -9.04 -15.88
C ASP A 135 1.73 -8.41 -16.36
N LEU A 136 0.70 -8.41 -15.50
CA LEU A 136 -0.59 -7.75 -15.80
C LEU A 136 -0.43 -6.24 -16.03
N SER A 137 0.33 -5.58 -15.17
CA SER A 137 0.58 -4.14 -15.28
C SER A 137 1.34 -3.78 -16.55
N PHE A 138 2.37 -4.53 -16.89
CA PHE A 138 3.15 -4.30 -18.11
C PHE A 138 2.35 -4.61 -19.37
N ALA A 139 1.57 -5.69 -19.38
CA ALA A 139 0.69 -6.01 -20.50
C ALA A 139 -0.32 -4.88 -20.76
N LEU A 140 -0.92 -4.32 -19.69
CA LEU A 140 -1.85 -3.21 -19.81
C LEU A 140 -1.15 -1.94 -20.33
N GLN A 141 0.06 -1.63 -19.84
CA GLN A 141 0.85 -0.49 -20.33
C GLN A 141 1.15 -0.63 -21.84
N VAL A 142 1.55 -1.81 -22.30
CA VAL A 142 1.80 -2.05 -23.74
C VAL A 142 0.52 -1.84 -24.55
N LEU A 143 -0.62 -2.40 -24.12
CA LEU A 143 -1.90 -2.21 -24.83
C LEU A 143 -2.36 -0.75 -24.82
N ALA A 144 -2.12 -0.03 -23.71
CA ALA A 144 -2.42 1.41 -23.64
C ALA A 144 -1.58 2.22 -24.62
N VAL A 145 -0.29 1.91 -24.77
CA VAL A 145 0.58 2.56 -25.78
C VAL A 145 0.07 2.28 -27.20
N LEU A 146 -0.28 1.03 -27.51
CA LEU A 146 -0.85 0.65 -28.81
C LEU A 146 -2.16 1.41 -29.08
N HIS A 147 -3.04 1.50 -28.08
CA HIS A 147 -4.29 2.26 -28.17
C HIS A 147 -4.04 3.74 -28.46
N ILE A 148 -3.05 4.37 -27.84
CA ILE A 148 -2.67 5.75 -28.11
C ILE A 148 -2.15 5.89 -29.55
N LEU A 149 -1.29 4.99 -30.02
CA LEU A 149 -0.75 5.02 -31.38
C LEU A 149 -1.85 4.92 -32.44
N GLU A 150 -2.87 4.10 -32.20
CA GLU A 150 -4.00 3.93 -33.11
C GLU A 150 -4.97 5.13 -33.10
N ASN A 151 -5.07 5.84 -31.98
CA ASN A 151 -6.11 6.86 -31.77
C ASN A 151 -5.57 8.28 -31.60
N HIS A 152 -4.25 8.51 -31.53
CA HIS A 152 -3.65 9.81 -31.19
C HIS A 152 -4.17 10.98 -32.05
N GLY A 153 -4.49 10.76 -33.33
CA GLY A 153 -5.04 11.79 -34.22
C GLY A 153 -6.46 12.28 -33.87
N ARG A 154 -7.15 11.56 -32.96
CA ARG A 154 -8.51 11.86 -32.46
C ARG A 154 -8.55 12.19 -31.00
N MET A 155 -7.41 12.07 -30.31
CA MET A 155 -7.30 12.30 -28.86
C MET A 155 -6.98 13.75 -28.56
N GLU A 156 -7.68 14.32 -27.61
CA GLU A 156 -7.39 15.63 -27.05
C GLU A 156 -6.25 15.55 -26.02
N LYS A 157 -5.65 16.69 -25.69
CA LYS A 157 -4.61 16.77 -24.63
C LYS A 157 -5.27 16.76 -23.23
N LYS A 158 -5.63 15.57 -22.76
CA LYS A 158 -6.21 15.34 -21.42
C LYS A 158 -5.84 13.98 -20.89
N VAL A 159 -6.12 13.72 -19.61
CA VAL A 159 -6.02 12.40 -19.02
C VAL A 159 -7.20 11.55 -19.49
N TYR A 160 -6.91 10.34 -19.93
CA TYR A 160 -7.89 9.33 -20.32
C TYR A 160 -7.80 8.14 -19.38
N THR A 161 -8.94 7.61 -19.01
CA THR A 161 -9.00 6.28 -18.37
C THR A 161 -8.68 5.23 -19.43
N VAL A 162 -7.94 4.21 -19.05
CA VAL A 162 -7.68 3.06 -19.94
C VAL A 162 -9.04 2.42 -20.30
N PRO A 163 -9.30 2.15 -21.60
CA PRO A 163 -10.53 1.49 -21.99
C PRO A 163 -10.73 0.14 -21.32
N TYR A 164 -11.92 -0.09 -20.78
CA TYR A 164 -12.24 -1.30 -20.03
C TYR A 164 -12.01 -2.60 -20.83
N ASP A 165 -12.18 -2.55 -22.15
CA ASP A 165 -11.91 -3.69 -23.02
C ASP A 165 -10.44 -4.12 -23.03
N LEU A 166 -9.50 -3.18 -22.84
CA LEU A 166 -8.07 -3.51 -22.71
C LEU A 166 -7.80 -4.24 -21.40
N ASP A 167 -8.39 -3.79 -20.30
CA ASP A 167 -8.31 -4.48 -19.00
C ASP A 167 -8.84 -5.90 -19.10
N ARG A 168 -10.04 -6.08 -19.66
CA ARG A 168 -10.65 -7.39 -19.88
C ARG A 168 -9.75 -8.29 -20.73
N ARG A 169 -9.14 -7.75 -21.79
CA ARG A 169 -8.25 -8.50 -22.67
C ARG A 169 -7.02 -9.01 -21.93
N VAL A 170 -6.39 -8.16 -21.11
CA VAL A 170 -5.24 -8.57 -20.29
C VAL A 170 -5.62 -9.66 -19.30
N ALA A 171 -6.73 -9.46 -18.56
CA ALA A 171 -7.21 -10.45 -17.61
C ALA A 171 -7.55 -11.80 -18.29
N ALA A 172 -8.22 -11.79 -19.43
CA ALA A 172 -8.56 -13.00 -20.18
C ALA A 172 -7.29 -13.76 -20.66
N LEU A 173 -6.29 -13.03 -21.14
CA LEU A 173 -5.01 -13.63 -21.55
C LEU A 173 -4.29 -14.27 -20.36
N LYS A 174 -4.33 -13.62 -19.21
CA LYS A 174 -3.70 -14.14 -17.97
C LYS A 174 -4.42 -15.41 -17.49
N LEU A 175 -5.75 -15.40 -17.39
CA LEU A 175 -6.55 -16.57 -17.02
C LEU A 175 -6.28 -17.73 -17.96
N LYS A 176 -6.25 -17.49 -19.27
CA LYS A 176 -5.92 -18.51 -20.27
C LYS A 176 -4.52 -19.10 -20.07
N ALA A 177 -3.51 -18.24 -19.80
CA ALA A 177 -2.15 -18.69 -19.53
C ALA A 177 -2.03 -19.53 -18.26
N MET A 178 -2.89 -19.28 -17.27
CA MET A 178 -2.98 -20.04 -16.01
C MET A 178 -3.85 -21.29 -16.13
N GLY A 179 -4.48 -21.56 -17.29
CA GLY A 179 -5.41 -22.68 -17.48
C GLY A 179 -6.74 -22.53 -16.75
N VAL A 180 -7.10 -21.30 -16.36
CA VAL A 180 -8.35 -21.02 -15.66
C VAL A 180 -9.45 -20.73 -16.68
N THR A 181 -10.58 -21.44 -16.55
CA THR A 181 -11.79 -21.23 -17.35
C THR A 181 -12.84 -20.55 -16.47
N ILE A 182 -13.50 -19.54 -17.00
CA ILE A 182 -14.62 -18.83 -16.33
C ILE A 182 -15.89 -19.01 -17.14
N ASP A 183 -17.03 -18.77 -16.50
CA ASP A 183 -18.34 -18.85 -17.14
C ASP A 183 -18.52 -17.71 -18.17
N GLU A 184 -19.32 -17.99 -19.21
CA GLU A 184 -19.78 -17.02 -20.19
C GLU A 184 -21.26 -16.76 -20.00
N LEU A 185 -21.68 -15.50 -20.21
CA LEU A 185 -23.10 -15.16 -20.16
C LEU A 185 -23.86 -15.83 -21.34
N SER A 186 -24.99 -16.45 -21.03
CA SER A 186 -25.91 -16.84 -22.08
C SER A 186 -26.51 -15.61 -22.78
N GLY A 187 -27.02 -15.78 -24.01
CA GLY A 187 -27.67 -14.69 -24.73
C GLY A 187 -28.75 -13.98 -23.91
N ALA A 188 -29.60 -14.75 -23.23
CA ALA A 188 -30.67 -14.20 -22.38
C ALA A 188 -30.14 -13.40 -21.18
N GLN A 189 -29.02 -13.82 -20.60
CA GLN A 189 -28.34 -13.06 -19.50
C GLN A 189 -27.71 -11.77 -20.03
N ALA A 190 -27.07 -11.82 -21.18
CA ALA A 190 -26.49 -10.64 -21.80
C ALA A 190 -27.55 -9.61 -22.17
N ASP A 191 -28.67 -10.05 -22.78
CA ASP A 191 -29.82 -9.21 -23.13
C ASP A 191 -30.45 -8.54 -21.89
N TYR A 192 -30.57 -9.28 -20.78
CA TYR A 192 -31.10 -8.75 -19.53
C TYR A 192 -30.19 -7.64 -18.95
N LEU A 193 -28.87 -7.83 -18.94
CA LEU A 193 -27.92 -6.86 -18.44
C LEU A 193 -27.79 -5.61 -19.33
N CYS A 194 -28.08 -5.72 -20.63
CA CYS A 194 -28.10 -4.57 -21.55
C CYS A 194 -29.38 -3.72 -21.42
N GLN A 195 -30.43 -4.22 -20.74
CA GLN A 195 -31.69 -3.50 -20.54
C GLN A 195 -31.75 -2.76 -19.18
N ALA A 196 -30.81 -3.01 -18.28
CA ALA A 196 -30.69 -2.39 -16.96
C ALA A 196 -29.72 -1.20 -17.00
#